data_cae14009834fdfc8a3b5b5a01a5900f9
#
_entry.id   cae14009834fdfc8a3b5b5a01a5900f9
#
_cell.length_a   1.000
_cell.length_b   1.000
_cell.length_c   1.000
_cell.angle_alpha   90.00
_cell.angle_beta   90.00
_cell.angle_gamma   90.00
#
_symmetry.space_group_name_H-M   'P 1'
#
loop_
_entity.id
_entity.type
_entity.pdbx_description
1 polymer ?
#
loop_
_entity_poly.entity_id
_entity_poly.type
_entity_poly.pdbx_seq_one_letter_code
_entity_poly.pdbx_strand_id
1 'polypeptide(L)'
;MNHPLRFLPFLLLATIVGCQQNQKQKYANIKGTVNFNGKPIEKGQITFALEGRPPSTMDIVDGRFAGEAMVGSNKVWISAKKKVATPPQVVKGGSAAAKDADAQIKGYMKWKRRGEFGGPPLDYDPTMVEYIPPEWGAHSTNMRMVEAGKTNEFNFDIKGPS
;
A
#
# COMPACT_ATOMS: atom_id res chain seq x y z
N MET A 1 -79.93 -17.31 23.86
CA MET A 1 -78.80 -16.85 24.66
C MET A 1 -77.55 -16.94 23.77
N ASN A 2 -77.13 -15.76 23.18
CA ASN A 2 -76.12 -15.67 22.14
C ASN A 2 -74.84 -15.22 22.76
N HIS A 3 -73.75 -16.03 22.67
CA HIS A 3 -72.43 -15.65 23.01
C HIS A 3 -71.68 -15.19 21.75
N PRO A 4 -71.21 -13.97 21.67
CA PRO A 4 -70.34 -13.57 20.56
C PRO A 4 -68.88 -14.04 20.81
N LEU A 5 -68.38 -14.86 19.89
CA LEU A 5 -67.04 -15.35 19.82
C LEU A 5 -66.11 -14.18 19.45
N ARG A 6 -65.28 -13.74 20.39
CA ARG A 6 -64.27 -12.70 20.20
C ARG A 6 -63.05 -13.31 19.49
N PHE A 7 -62.91 -13.01 18.20
CA PHE A 7 -61.66 -13.25 17.46
C PHE A 7 -60.63 -12.24 17.88
N LEU A 8 -59.56 -12.74 18.53
CA LEU A 8 -58.37 -11.98 18.85
C LEU A 8 -57.38 -12.10 17.68
N PRO A 9 -57.01 -11.01 16.99
CA PRO A 9 -55.99 -11.09 15.94
C PRO A 9 -54.60 -11.26 16.58
N PHE A 10 -54.01 -12.41 16.37
CA PHE A 10 -52.64 -12.72 16.75
C PHE A 10 -51.67 -11.97 15.84
N LEU A 11 -51.19 -10.82 16.30
CA LEU A 11 -50.21 -9.99 15.56
C LEU A 11 -48.83 -10.69 15.60
N LEU A 12 -48.52 -11.40 14.51
CA LEU A 12 -47.23 -12.11 14.34
C LEU A 12 -46.15 -11.07 14.07
N LEU A 13 -45.40 -10.70 15.13
CA LEU A 13 -44.22 -9.83 15.04
C LEU A 13 -43.07 -10.66 14.47
N ALA A 14 -42.85 -10.60 13.14
CA ALA A 14 -41.70 -11.19 12.49
C ALA A 14 -40.45 -10.35 12.80
N THR A 15 -39.69 -10.75 13.79
CA THR A 15 -38.35 -10.18 14.07
C THR A 15 -37.38 -10.67 12.99
N ILE A 16 -37.05 -9.77 12.05
CA ILE A 16 -35.99 -9.99 11.08
C ILE A 16 -34.68 -9.87 11.83
N VAL A 17 -34.14 -11.00 12.31
CA VAL A 17 -32.77 -11.10 12.78
C VAL A 17 -31.86 -10.99 11.55
N GLY A 18 -31.46 -9.78 11.22
CA GLY A 18 -30.44 -9.53 10.22
C GLY A 18 -29.12 -10.13 10.69
N CYS A 19 -28.77 -11.32 10.21
CA CYS A 19 -27.41 -11.82 10.31
C CYS A 19 -26.46 -10.85 9.60
N GLN A 20 -25.86 -9.93 10.33
CA GLN A 20 -24.63 -9.29 9.89
C GLN A 20 -23.59 -10.39 9.81
N GLN A 21 -23.40 -10.95 8.61
CA GLN A 21 -22.26 -11.79 8.32
C GLN A 21 -21.02 -10.90 8.47
N ASN A 22 -20.40 -11.00 9.62
CA ASN A 22 -19.07 -10.47 9.88
C ASN A 22 -18.13 -11.25 8.95
N GLN A 23 -17.97 -10.74 7.72
CA GLN A 23 -17.03 -11.31 6.76
C GLN A 23 -15.65 -11.13 7.35
N LYS A 24 -15.17 -12.15 8.06
CA LYS A 24 -13.78 -12.22 8.48
C LYS A 24 -12.93 -11.94 7.25
N GLN A 25 -12.23 -10.83 7.27
CA GLN A 25 -11.30 -10.47 6.21
C GLN A 25 -10.34 -11.63 6.05
N LYS A 26 -10.38 -12.27 4.89
CA LYS A 26 -9.48 -13.40 4.62
C LYS A 26 -8.14 -12.85 4.19
N TYR A 27 -7.12 -13.14 4.97
CA TYR A 27 -5.73 -12.99 4.58
C TYR A 27 -5.20 -14.31 4.04
N ALA A 28 -4.23 -14.25 3.16
CA ALA A 28 -3.49 -15.40 2.68
C ALA A 28 -2.00 -15.10 2.70
N ASN A 29 -1.21 -16.12 2.95
CA ASN A 29 0.24 -16.01 2.92
C ASN A 29 0.70 -15.68 1.51
N ILE A 30 1.62 -14.74 1.42
CA ILE A 30 2.31 -14.37 0.20
C ILE A 30 3.81 -14.36 0.43
N LYS A 31 4.57 -14.74 -0.60
CA LYS A 31 6.02 -14.67 -0.63
C LYS A 31 6.48 -14.41 -2.06
N GLY A 32 7.73 -14.04 -2.21
CA GLY A 32 8.28 -13.91 -3.56
C GLY A 32 9.62 -13.22 -3.61
N THR A 33 9.97 -12.82 -4.83
CA THR A 33 11.24 -12.14 -5.11
C THR A 33 11.01 -10.84 -5.85
N VAL A 34 11.93 -9.89 -5.63
CA VAL A 34 11.95 -8.60 -6.32
C VAL A 34 13.36 -8.31 -6.80
N ASN A 35 13.52 -8.22 -8.12
CA ASN A 35 14.77 -7.86 -8.76
C ASN A 35 14.64 -6.50 -9.46
N PHE A 36 15.72 -5.76 -9.51
CA PHE A 36 15.86 -4.54 -10.28
C PHE A 36 17.05 -4.65 -11.23
N ASN A 37 16.79 -4.57 -12.55
CA ASN A 37 17.79 -4.78 -13.60
C ASN A 37 18.57 -6.09 -13.42
N GLY A 38 17.85 -7.17 -13.07
CA GLY A 38 18.41 -8.51 -12.87
C GLY A 38 19.17 -8.72 -11.55
N LYS A 39 19.19 -7.72 -10.67
CA LYS A 39 19.82 -7.83 -9.35
C LYS A 39 18.76 -7.79 -8.25
N PRO A 40 18.89 -8.60 -7.19
CA PRO A 40 17.96 -8.54 -6.07
C PRO A 40 18.00 -7.16 -5.39
N ILE A 41 16.85 -6.65 -4.98
CA ILE A 41 16.74 -5.43 -4.19
C ILE A 41 17.22 -5.73 -2.76
N GLU A 42 18.32 -5.10 -2.32
CA GLU A 42 18.88 -5.37 -0.99
C GLU A 42 17.90 -5.01 0.13
N LYS A 43 17.32 -3.81 0.07
CA LYS A 43 16.34 -3.31 1.05
C LYS A 43 15.27 -2.49 0.36
N GLY A 44 14.02 -2.74 0.73
CA GLY A 44 12.87 -2.02 0.20
C GLY A 44 11.59 -2.46 0.88
N GLN A 45 10.47 -2.01 0.33
CA GLN A 45 9.14 -2.40 0.78
C GLN A 45 8.27 -2.74 -0.41
N ILE A 46 7.43 -3.74 -0.24
CA ILE A 46 6.37 -4.10 -1.18
C ILE A 46 5.02 -3.99 -0.49
N THR A 47 4.07 -3.38 -1.15
CA THR A 47 2.73 -3.17 -0.61
C THR A 47 1.68 -3.77 -1.52
N PHE A 48 0.75 -4.48 -0.92
CA PHE A 48 -0.46 -5.02 -1.54
C PHE A 48 -1.67 -4.28 -0.98
N ALA A 49 -2.48 -3.68 -1.84
CA ALA A 49 -3.66 -2.92 -1.44
C ALA A 49 -4.91 -3.41 -2.16
N LEU A 50 -5.85 -3.89 -1.41
CA LEU A 50 -7.21 -4.15 -1.87
C LEU A 50 -8.03 -2.86 -1.72
N GLU A 51 -8.80 -2.51 -2.75
CA GLU A 51 -9.63 -1.29 -2.74
C GLU A 51 -10.56 -1.23 -1.53
N GLY A 52 -10.61 -0.06 -0.89
CA GLY A 52 -11.43 0.16 0.31
C GLY A 52 -10.93 -0.55 1.58
N ARG A 53 -9.70 -1.06 1.58
CA ARG A 53 -9.11 -1.78 2.72
C ARG A 53 -7.72 -1.23 3.08
N PRO A 54 -7.29 -1.39 4.34
CA PRO A 54 -5.92 -1.07 4.72
C PRO A 54 -4.92 -1.89 3.90
N PRO A 55 -3.83 -1.27 3.42
CA PRO A 55 -2.80 -1.98 2.67
C PRO A 55 -1.97 -2.90 3.58
N SER A 56 -1.45 -3.98 2.99
CA SER A 56 -0.46 -4.87 3.61
C SER A 56 0.92 -4.52 3.07
N THR A 57 1.83 -4.08 3.93
CA THR A 57 3.20 -3.73 3.55
C THR A 57 4.18 -4.71 4.19
N MET A 58 5.14 -5.18 3.42
CA MET A 58 6.19 -6.11 3.83
C MET A 58 7.56 -5.58 3.43
N ASP A 59 8.56 -5.86 4.25
CA ASP A 59 9.93 -5.53 3.92
C ASP A 59 10.49 -6.49 2.87
N ILE A 60 11.31 -5.94 1.98
CA ILE A 60 12.13 -6.68 1.04
C ILE A 60 13.54 -6.71 1.64
N VAL A 61 14.08 -7.91 1.79
CA VAL A 61 15.46 -8.15 2.26
C VAL A 61 16.13 -9.10 1.29
N ASP A 62 17.25 -8.69 0.73
CA ASP A 62 18.03 -9.47 -0.25
C ASP A 62 17.16 -10.03 -1.39
N GLY A 63 16.29 -9.17 -1.91
CA GLY A 63 15.38 -9.50 -3.01
C GLY A 63 14.21 -10.40 -2.63
N ARG A 64 13.97 -10.68 -1.37
CA ARG A 64 12.90 -11.58 -0.91
C ARG A 64 11.92 -10.86 -0.01
N PHE A 65 10.66 -11.23 -0.10
CA PHE A 65 9.61 -10.79 0.81
C PHE A 65 8.70 -11.94 1.20
N ALA A 66 8.10 -11.84 2.38
CA ALA A 66 7.07 -12.77 2.86
C ALA A 66 6.16 -12.04 3.86
N GLY A 67 4.90 -12.46 3.90
CA GLY A 67 3.90 -11.91 4.81
C GLY A 67 2.50 -12.35 4.44
N GLU A 68 1.54 -11.50 4.74
CA GLU A 68 0.13 -11.75 4.47
C GLU A 68 -0.49 -10.57 3.71
N ALA A 69 -1.36 -10.89 2.76
CA ALA A 69 -2.17 -9.89 2.07
C ALA A 69 -3.64 -10.34 2.00
N MET A 70 -4.52 -9.38 1.83
CA MET A 70 -5.95 -9.66 1.70
C MET A 70 -6.23 -10.42 0.41
N VAL A 71 -7.09 -11.42 0.53
CA VAL A 71 -7.59 -12.20 -0.61
C VAL A 71 -8.38 -11.29 -1.56
N GLY A 72 -8.04 -11.36 -2.84
CA GLY A 72 -8.66 -10.56 -3.89
C GLY A 72 -7.64 -9.92 -4.83
N SER A 73 -8.10 -9.05 -5.72
CA SER A 73 -7.27 -8.33 -6.68
C SER A 73 -6.60 -7.13 -6.01
N ASN A 74 -5.34 -7.28 -5.68
CA ASN A 74 -4.56 -6.26 -4.99
C ASN A 74 -3.74 -5.43 -5.97
N LYS A 75 -3.76 -4.12 -5.81
CA LYS A 75 -2.79 -3.20 -6.41
C LYS A 75 -1.46 -3.38 -5.70
N VAL A 76 -0.37 -3.51 -6.46
CA VAL A 76 0.96 -3.75 -5.90
C VAL A 76 1.89 -2.61 -6.27
N TRP A 77 2.63 -2.10 -5.29
CA TRP A 77 3.73 -1.16 -5.53
C TRP A 77 4.94 -1.49 -4.68
N ILE A 78 6.08 -1.03 -5.14
CA ILE A 78 7.39 -1.30 -4.54
C ILE A 78 8.09 0.03 -4.33
N SER A 79 8.75 0.18 -3.18
CA SER A 79 9.60 1.32 -2.86
C SER A 79 10.95 0.80 -2.39
N ALA A 80 12.01 1.31 -2.98
CA ALA A 80 13.37 1.01 -2.53
C ALA A 80 14.26 2.22 -2.74
N LYS A 81 15.00 2.57 -1.70
CA LYS A 81 15.89 3.72 -1.67
C LYS A 81 17.33 3.28 -1.62
N LYS A 82 18.20 4.01 -2.31
CA LYS A 82 19.64 3.83 -2.23
C LYS A 82 20.30 5.11 -1.70
N LYS A 83 21.38 4.92 -0.95
CA LYS A 83 22.20 6.05 -0.49
C LYS A 83 23.04 6.59 -1.65
N VAL A 84 22.99 7.89 -1.88
CA VAL A 84 23.84 8.59 -2.85
C VAL A 84 24.86 9.44 -2.09
N ALA A 85 26.08 9.49 -2.59
CA ALA A 85 27.19 10.22 -1.95
C ALA A 85 26.93 11.73 -1.87
N THR A 86 26.19 12.27 -2.83
CA THR A 86 25.81 13.68 -2.87
C THR A 86 24.30 13.74 -3.07
N PRO A 87 23.54 14.48 -2.24
CA PRO A 87 22.12 14.70 -2.49
C PRO A 87 21.92 15.22 -3.91
N PRO A 88 20.84 14.83 -4.61
CA PRO A 88 20.54 15.38 -5.92
C PRO A 88 20.55 16.90 -5.85
N GLN A 89 21.50 17.55 -6.53
CA GLN A 89 21.51 18.98 -6.65
C GLN A 89 20.27 19.37 -7.46
N VAL A 90 19.47 20.29 -6.92
CA VAL A 90 18.34 20.86 -7.66
C VAL A 90 18.91 21.61 -8.86
N VAL A 91 18.97 20.92 -10.00
CA VAL A 91 19.39 21.56 -11.26
C VAL A 91 18.22 22.44 -11.70
N LYS A 92 18.40 23.74 -11.60
CA LYS A 92 17.44 24.71 -12.16
C LYS A 92 17.31 24.46 -13.66
N GLY A 93 16.21 23.81 -14.07
CA GLY A 93 15.91 23.61 -15.49
C GLY A 93 15.81 22.16 -15.98
N GLY A 94 15.74 21.16 -15.13
CA GLY A 94 15.61 19.76 -15.54
C GLY A 94 14.19 19.21 -15.39
N SER A 95 13.99 18.01 -15.84
CA SER A 95 12.78 17.18 -15.94
C SER A 95 11.73 17.30 -14.81
N ALA A 96 10.53 16.76 -15.02
CA ALA A 96 9.41 16.76 -14.06
C ALA A 96 9.81 16.26 -12.66
N ALA A 97 10.68 15.24 -12.56
CA ALA A 97 11.21 14.73 -11.31
C ALA A 97 12.05 15.76 -10.51
N ALA A 98 12.77 16.67 -11.20
CA ALA A 98 13.50 17.75 -10.55
C ALA A 98 12.57 18.84 -10.02
N LYS A 99 11.41 19.06 -10.65
CA LYS A 99 10.41 20.02 -10.19
C LYS A 99 9.72 19.53 -8.93
N ASP A 100 9.47 18.23 -8.80
CA ASP A 100 8.89 17.63 -7.61
C ASP A 100 9.87 17.67 -6.43
N ALA A 101 11.14 17.42 -6.65
CA ALA A 101 12.18 17.55 -5.62
C ALA A 101 12.34 19.00 -5.15
N ASP A 102 12.34 19.98 -6.08
CA ASP A 102 12.40 21.40 -5.74
C ASP A 102 11.15 21.87 -4.96
N ALA A 103 9.96 21.38 -5.32
CA ALA A 103 8.73 21.65 -4.61
C ALA A 103 8.75 21.09 -3.18
N GLN A 104 9.27 19.88 -2.99
CA GLN A 104 9.43 19.26 -1.69
C GLN A 104 10.44 20.02 -0.81
N ILE A 105 11.61 20.40 -1.37
CA ILE A 105 12.61 21.20 -0.65
C ILE A 105 12.08 22.58 -0.29
N LYS A 106 11.35 23.25 -1.19
CA LYS A 106 10.71 24.54 -0.91
C LYS A 106 9.62 24.41 0.16
N GLY A 107 8.83 23.35 0.10
CA GLY A 107 7.84 23.02 1.13
C GLY A 107 8.50 22.84 2.49
N TYR A 108 9.58 22.07 2.57
CA TYR A 108 10.38 21.85 3.76
C TYR A 108 10.99 23.14 4.31
N MET A 109 11.60 23.96 3.47
CA MET A 109 12.21 25.22 3.89
C MET A 109 11.16 26.26 4.37
N LYS A 110 9.98 26.29 3.74
CA LYS A 110 8.86 27.14 4.15
C LYS A 110 8.31 26.71 5.51
N TRP A 111 8.23 25.40 5.74
CA TRP A 111 7.76 24.80 6.98
C TRP A 111 8.76 25.04 8.12
N LYS A 112 10.07 24.82 7.93
CA LYS A 112 11.12 25.09 8.90
C LYS A 112 11.13 26.56 9.38
N ARG A 113 10.76 27.50 8.49
CA ARG A 113 10.67 28.93 8.82
C ARG A 113 9.47 29.31 9.68
N ARG A 114 8.40 28.50 9.69
CA ARG A 114 7.20 28.81 10.48
C ARG A 114 7.27 28.38 11.94
N GLY A 115 8.29 27.65 12.36
CA GLY A 115 8.41 27.19 13.74
C GLY A 115 7.28 26.25 14.20
N GLU A 116 6.50 25.71 13.24
CA GLU A 116 5.46 24.73 13.55
C GLU A 116 6.12 23.43 13.99
N PHE A 117 5.70 22.94 15.16
CA PHE A 117 6.16 21.72 15.78
C PHE A 117 5.88 20.50 14.88
N GLY A 118 6.91 19.98 14.31
CA GLY A 118 6.90 18.80 13.46
C GLY A 118 8.14 18.82 12.57
N GLY A 119 9.31 18.33 13.04
CA GLY A 119 10.47 18.09 12.20
C GLY A 119 10.13 17.20 10.99
N PRO A 120 10.99 17.14 9.95
CA PRO A 120 10.86 16.09 8.97
C PRO A 120 10.73 14.77 9.73
N PRO A 121 10.05 13.76 9.18
CA PRO A 121 10.09 12.44 9.77
C PRO A 121 11.50 12.15 10.25
N LEU A 122 11.65 11.61 11.46
CA LEU A 122 12.96 11.37 12.10
C LEU A 122 13.90 10.51 11.24
N ASP A 123 13.36 9.90 10.19
CA ASP A 123 14.00 9.03 9.21
C ASP A 123 14.26 9.70 7.84
N TYR A 124 14.02 11.03 7.72
CA TYR A 124 14.32 11.74 6.46
C TYR A 124 15.82 11.94 6.28
N ASP A 125 16.42 11.09 5.45
CA ASP A 125 17.81 11.24 4.98
C ASP A 125 17.78 11.76 3.53
N PRO A 126 18.22 13.00 3.26
CA PRO A 126 18.21 13.56 1.91
C PRO A 126 19.17 12.83 0.95
N THR A 127 20.06 11.99 1.48
CA THR A 127 20.94 11.14 0.66
C THR A 127 20.27 9.84 0.21
N MET A 128 19.10 9.51 0.77
CA MET A 128 18.32 8.32 0.39
C MET A 128 17.39 8.65 -0.76
N VAL A 129 17.69 8.17 -1.94
CA VAL A 129 16.94 8.44 -3.18
C VAL A 129 16.20 7.19 -3.63
N GLU A 130 14.89 7.36 -3.90
CA GLU A 130 14.07 6.33 -4.55
C GLU A 130 14.62 6.04 -5.95
N TYR A 131 14.84 4.76 -6.26
CA TYR A 131 15.38 4.35 -7.55
C TYR A 131 14.44 3.42 -8.34
N ILE A 132 13.32 3.06 -7.73
CA ILE A 132 12.28 2.28 -8.40
C ILE A 132 11.51 3.20 -9.37
N PRO A 133 11.29 2.77 -10.61
CA PRO A 133 10.54 3.55 -11.59
C PRO A 133 9.11 3.85 -11.11
N PRO A 134 8.54 5.03 -11.47
CA PRO A 134 7.24 5.47 -11.00
C PRO A 134 6.10 4.50 -11.28
N GLU A 135 6.18 3.74 -12.39
CA GLU A 135 5.20 2.72 -12.77
C GLU A 135 5.15 1.51 -11.82
N TRP A 136 6.17 1.34 -10.99
CA TRP A 136 6.23 0.35 -9.90
C TRP A 136 6.08 0.98 -8.52
N GLY A 137 6.10 2.32 -8.43
CA GLY A 137 5.93 3.09 -7.19
C GLY A 137 4.46 3.25 -6.79
N ALA A 138 4.17 4.30 -6.01
CA ALA A 138 2.84 4.57 -5.46
C ALA A 138 1.74 4.75 -6.52
N HIS A 139 2.11 5.15 -7.74
CA HIS A 139 1.20 5.27 -8.89
C HIS A 139 1.10 3.99 -9.73
N SER A 140 1.65 2.88 -9.25
CA SER A 140 1.58 1.59 -9.93
C SER A 140 0.15 1.20 -10.29
N THR A 141 -0.03 0.62 -11.46
CA THR A 141 -1.27 -0.03 -11.90
C THR A 141 -1.17 -1.55 -11.91
N ASN A 142 -0.07 -2.09 -11.37
CA ASN A 142 0.16 -3.53 -11.31
C ASN A 142 -0.82 -4.20 -10.37
N MET A 143 -1.59 -5.15 -10.89
CA MET A 143 -2.56 -5.92 -10.11
C MET A 143 -2.08 -7.36 -9.92
N ARG A 144 -2.31 -7.92 -8.73
CA ARG A 144 -2.07 -9.33 -8.42
C ARG A 144 -3.25 -9.91 -7.67
N MET A 145 -3.67 -11.09 -8.11
CA MET A 145 -4.71 -11.86 -7.45
C MET A 145 -4.11 -12.66 -6.29
N VAL A 146 -4.58 -12.40 -5.08
CA VAL A 146 -4.25 -13.17 -3.88
C VAL A 146 -5.38 -14.17 -3.64
N GLU A 147 -5.06 -15.47 -3.68
CA GLU A 147 -6.02 -16.54 -3.54
C GLU A 147 -6.04 -17.10 -2.11
N ALA A 148 -7.24 -17.43 -1.65
CA ALA A 148 -7.43 -18.02 -0.32
C ALA A 148 -6.92 -19.47 -0.25
N GLY A 149 -6.48 -19.90 0.94
CA GLY A 149 -6.23 -21.31 1.24
C GLY A 149 -4.90 -21.86 0.71
N LYS A 150 -4.07 -21.02 0.10
CA LYS A 150 -2.72 -21.40 -0.34
C LYS A 150 -1.72 -20.27 -0.09
N THR A 151 -0.44 -20.59 -0.13
CA THR A 151 0.62 -19.59 -0.20
C THR A 151 0.73 -19.10 -1.65
N ASN A 152 0.57 -17.79 -1.85
CA ASN A 152 0.72 -17.16 -3.15
C ASN A 152 2.18 -16.76 -3.36
N GLU A 153 2.73 -17.04 -4.54
CA GLU A 153 4.10 -16.70 -4.87
C GLU A 153 4.15 -15.70 -6.02
N PHE A 154 4.87 -14.58 -5.82
CA PHE A 154 4.98 -13.51 -6.80
C PHE A 154 6.44 -13.14 -7.03
N ASN A 155 6.85 -13.12 -8.28
CA ASN A 155 8.19 -12.72 -8.68
C ASN A 155 8.10 -11.46 -9.55
N PHE A 156 8.89 -10.45 -9.20
CA PHE A 156 8.91 -9.16 -9.85
C PHE A 156 10.29 -8.85 -10.41
N ASP A 157 10.37 -8.66 -11.73
CA ASP A 157 11.59 -8.23 -12.41
C ASP A 157 11.36 -6.82 -12.96
N ILE A 158 11.88 -5.84 -12.24
CA ILE A 158 11.72 -4.42 -12.56
C ILE A 158 12.87 -4.00 -13.46
N LYS A 159 12.53 -3.38 -14.58
CA LYS A 159 13.51 -2.76 -15.47
C LYS A 159 13.46 -1.25 -15.27
N GLY A 160 14.57 -0.68 -14.85
CA GLY A 160 14.74 0.76 -14.80
C GLY A 160 15.35 1.31 -16.10
N PRO A 161 15.37 2.63 -16.25
CA PRO A 161 16.13 3.24 -17.35
C PRO A 161 17.60 2.82 -17.25
N SER A 162 18.14 2.40 -18.38
CA SER A 162 19.55 2.05 -18.59
C SER A 162 20.42 3.31 -18.64
#